data_0bbf00660dd4079d267e2634e13496e5
#
_entry.id   0bbf00660dd4079d267e2634e13496e5
#
_cell.length_a   1.000
_cell.length_b   1.000
_cell.length_c   1.000
_cell.angle_alpha   90.00
_cell.angle_beta   90.00
_cell.angle_gamma   90.00
#
_symmetry.space_group_name_H-M   'P 1'
#
loop_
_entity.id
_entity.type
_entity.pdbx_description
1 polymer ?
#
loop_
_entity_poly.entity_id
_entity_poly.type
_entity_poly.pdbx_seq_one_letter_code
_entity_poly.pdbx_strand_id
1 'polypeptide(L)'
;MPTLATTFGTLQHSRAPTADALRARAVGNGGVPSEIAAALRAMNLLAPGDVPRLTPLSESRDARVTRADLGWGTVCAKLAAAAPGARYGSMCVERVDAEVRWLKLAQSAVPGCTPAVLGSLPTGGWLALEYLDATEFPTWQKHLAGGRVEPWVAAELGHLIGRLHAATAQSAAVAQHLTQHAVFHAMRVAPAFSHVAAAHPDCAWALQRIEAELSTTRVALVHGDLTPKNVLSGPRGPVLIDADCAHYGDPAVDVATLLAALWVRMASHCRLRAEYAACWDAFHCSYAAHVTWEMPERVEARATALIPALGLTALESVPFAGLDDASGVRPSVRAVARDLLIAPPGNLDALRDAWLDALAGQ
;
A
#
# COMPACT_ATOMS: atom_id res chain seq x y z
N MET A 1 -18.46 -23.00 3.72
CA MET A 1 -17.32 -22.10 3.46
C MET A 1 -16.11 -22.97 3.20
N PRO A 2 -15.44 -22.91 2.03
CA PRO A 2 -14.17 -23.61 1.85
C PRO A 2 -13.14 -22.95 2.77
N THR A 3 -12.48 -23.76 3.60
CA THR A 3 -11.42 -23.34 4.51
C THR A 3 -10.24 -22.79 3.71
N LEU A 4 -9.68 -21.65 4.11
CA LEU A 4 -8.48 -21.01 3.52
C LEU A 4 -7.27 -21.98 3.33
N ALA A 5 -7.27 -23.11 4.03
CA ALA A 5 -6.25 -24.16 3.94
C ALA A 5 -6.15 -24.83 2.56
N THR A 6 -7.20 -24.80 1.75
CA THR A 6 -7.22 -25.50 0.43
C THR A 6 -6.57 -24.67 -0.68
N THR A 7 -6.28 -23.39 -0.46
CA THR A 7 -5.70 -22.47 -1.47
C THR A 7 -4.17 -22.64 -1.63
N PHE A 8 -3.53 -23.36 -0.70
CA PHE A 8 -2.08 -23.61 -0.71
C PHE A 8 -1.66 -24.96 -1.31
N GLY A 9 -2.49 -25.52 -2.20
CA GLY A 9 -2.11 -26.70 -2.97
C GLY A 9 -0.75 -26.49 -3.63
N THR A 10 0.16 -27.40 -3.35
CA THR A 10 1.55 -27.54 -3.80
C THR A 10 1.89 -26.75 -5.05
N LEU A 11 2.56 -25.60 -4.88
CA LEU A 11 3.29 -24.95 -5.97
C LEU A 11 4.42 -25.90 -6.40
N GLN A 12 4.16 -26.73 -7.41
CA GLN A 12 5.22 -27.49 -8.08
C GLN A 12 6.18 -26.47 -8.70
N HIS A 13 7.35 -26.35 -8.10
CA HIS A 13 8.47 -25.58 -8.64
C HIS A 13 8.96 -26.34 -9.90
N SER A 14 8.45 -25.93 -11.08
CA SER A 14 9.22 -26.18 -12.30
C SER A 14 10.55 -25.44 -12.12
N ARG A 15 11.67 -26.09 -12.47
CA ARG A 15 13.01 -25.48 -12.39
C ARG A 15 13.03 -24.23 -13.26
N ALA A 16 12.72 -23.07 -12.66
CA ALA A 16 12.89 -21.76 -13.30
C ALA A 16 14.40 -21.52 -13.51
N PRO A 17 14.81 -20.89 -14.61
CA PRO A 17 16.20 -20.52 -14.82
C PRO A 17 16.66 -19.62 -13.67
N THR A 18 17.91 -19.80 -13.21
CA THR A 18 18.49 -19.01 -12.13
C THR A 18 18.55 -17.52 -12.50
N ALA A 19 18.48 -16.63 -11.51
CA ALA A 19 18.58 -15.18 -11.70
C ALA A 19 19.84 -14.79 -12.48
N ASP A 20 20.93 -15.51 -12.29
CA ASP A 20 22.19 -15.31 -13.02
C ASP A 20 22.10 -15.72 -14.49
N ALA A 21 21.34 -16.76 -14.83
CA ALA A 21 21.09 -17.15 -16.23
C ALA A 21 20.19 -16.14 -16.97
N LEU A 22 19.27 -15.47 -16.26
CA LEU A 22 18.47 -14.39 -16.81
C LEU A 22 19.30 -13.11 -16.97
N ARG A 23 20.16 -12.78 -16.01
CA ARG A 23 21.11 -11.64 -16.09
C ARG A 23 22.18 -11.84 -17.16
N ALA A 24 22.77 -13.02 -17.27
CA ALA A 24 23.79 -13.33 -18.27
C ALA A 24 23.25 -13.24 -19.72
N ARG A 25 21.96 -13.51 -19.94
CA ARG A 25 21.29 -13.30 -21.24
C ARG A 25 20.92 -11.84 -21.53
N ALA A 26 20.74 -11.00 -20.50
CA ALA A 26 20.40 -9.58 -20.63
C ALA A 26 21.60 -8.68 -20.97
N VAL A 27 22.83 -9.11 -20.71
CA VAL A 27 24.08 -8.36 -21.00
C VAL A 27 24.42 -8.34 -22.50
N GLY A 28 23.72 -9.10 -23.34
CA GLY A 28 23.86 -9.07 -24.79
C GLY A 28 22.88 -8.10 -25.44
N ASN A 29 23.29 -6.90 -25.79
CA ASN A 29 22.69 -5.91 -26.73
C ASN A 29 21.17 -5.68 -26.75
N GLY A 30 20.41 -6.05 -25.70
CA GLY A 30 18.97 -5.87 -25.63
C GLY A 30 18.60 -5.04 -24.41
N GLY A 31 18.09 -3.82 -24.60
CA GLY A 31 17.61 -2.95 -23.53
C GLY A 31 16.38 -3.52 -22.80
N VAL A 32 15.80 -2.74 -21.85
CA VAL A 32 14.62 -3.05 -21.03
C VAL A 32 13.50 -3.86 -21.73
N PRO A 33 13.16 -3.61 -23.01
CA PRO A 33 12.17 -4.42 -23.74
C PRO A 33 12.50 -5.92 -23.82
N SER A 34 13.76 -6.28 -23.92
CA SER A 34 14.19 -7.69 -23.99
C SER A 34 14.09 -8.40 -22.65
N GLU A 35 14.31 -7.68 -21.54
CA GLU A 35 14.18 -8.23 -20.19
C GLU A 35 12.71 -8.56 -19.86
N ILE A 36 11.78 -7.67 -20.21
CA ILE A 36 10.35 -7.87 -20.01
C ILE A 36 9.88 -9.09 -20.83
N ALA A 37 10.26 -9.17 -22.11
CA ALA A 37 9.90 -10.28 -22.97
C ALA A 37 10.47 -11.61 -22.45
N ALA A 38 11.71 -11.61 -21.94
CA ALA A 38 12.33 -12.79 -21.33
C ALA A 38 11.59 -13.23 -20.06
N ALA A 39 11.21 -12.28 -19.20
CA ALA A 39 10.43 -12.56 -17.98
C ALA A 39 9.04 -13.14 -18.32
N LEU A 40 8.34 -12.54 -19.29
CA LEU A 40 7.02 -13.02 -19.74
C LEU A 40 7.09 -14.44 -20.33
N ARG A 41 8.16 -14.76 -21.09
CA ARG A 41 8.39 -16.14 -21.59
C ARG A 41 8.67 -17.10 -20.45
N ALA A 42 9.48 -16.72 -19.48
CA ALA A 42 9.77 -17.55 -18.32
C ALA A 42 8.54 -17.82 -17.44
N MET A 43 7.55 -16.92 -17.47
CA MET A 43 6.24 -17.10 -16.84
C MET A 43 5.22 -17.85 -17.74
N ASN A 44 5.61 -18.29 -18.94
CA ASN A 44 4.76 -18.93 -19.96
C ASN A 44 3.59 -18.03 -20.45
N LEU A 45 3.76 -16.71 -20.39
CA LEU A 45 2.76 -15.74 -20.84
C LEU A 45 3.02 -15.26 -22.29
N LEU A 46 4.24 -15.47 -22.81
CA LEU A 46 4.66 -15.08 -24.16
C LEU A 46 5.31 -16.27 -24.86
N ALA A 47 4.86 -16.58 -26.08
CA ALA A 47 5.41 -17.67 -26.85
C ALA A 47 6.85 -17.37 -27.35
N PRO A 48 7.66 -18.44 -27.64
CA PRO A 48 8.96 -18.26 -28.26
C PRO A 48 8.85 -17.56 -29.62
N GLY A 49 9.59 -16.47 -29.82
CA GLY A 49 9.56 -15.70 -31.07
C GLY A 49 8.58 -14.53 -31.09
N ASP A 50 7.56 -14.53 -30.23
CA ASP A 50 6.64 -13.40 -30.13
C ASP A 50 7.30 -12.17 -29.52
N VAL A 51 6.90 -10.99 -30.00
CA VAL A 51 7.37 -9.69 -29.51
C VAL A 51 6.19 -8.92 -28.93
N PRO A 52 6.19 -8.63 -27.61
CA PRO A 52 5.10 -7.87 -27.01
C PRO A 52 5.22 -6.38 -27.38
N ARG A 53 4.07 -5.71 -27.54
CA ARG A 53 4.06 -4.25 -27.58
C ARG A 53 4.08 -3.73 -26.15
N LEU A 54 5.10 -2.94 -25.80
CA LEU A 54 5.33 -2.43 -24.47
C LEU A 54 5.00 -0.95 -24.37
N THR A 55 4.27 -0.58 -23.33
CA THR A 55 3.96 0.83 -22.99
C THR A 55 4.30 1.06 -21.51
N PRO A 56 5.26 1.92 -21.17
CA PRO A 56 5.54 2.26 -19.78
C PRO A 56 4.31 2.88 -19.12
N LEU A 57 3.96 2.44 -17.91
CA LEU A 57 2.86 2.98 -17.12
C LEU A 57 3.38 3.85 -15.97
N SER A 58 4.39 3.36 -15.26
CA SER A 58 5.05 4.13 -14.22
C SER A 58 6.48 3.64 -14.01
N GLU A 59 7.34 4.56 -13.59
CA GLU A 59 8.69 4.27 -13.11
C GLU A 59 8.92 5.05 -11.83
N SER A 60 9.23 4.34 -10.76
CA SER A 60 9.53 4.88 -9.46
C SER A 60 10.90 4.38 -8.99
N ARG A 61 11.32 4.86 -7.82
CA ARG A 61 12.52 4.36 -7.15
C ARG A 61 12.41 2.86 -6.81
N ASP A 62 11.19 2.39 -6.56
CA ASP A 62 10.92 1.07 -5.97
C ASP A 62 10.41 0.06 -6.99
N ALA A 63 9.86 0.50 -8.12
CA ALA A 63 9.31 -0.39 -9.14
C ALA A 63 9.22 0.28 -10.52
N ARG A 64 9.28 -0.55 -11.56
CA ARG A 64 8.91 -0.21 -12.93
C ARG A 64 7.68 -1.01 -13.33
N VAL A 65 6.66 -0.34 -13.86
CA VAL A 65 5.41 -0.96 -14.29
C VAL A 65 5.21 -0.69 -15.79
N THR A 66 4.94 -1.74 -16.54
CA THR A 66 4.80 -1.69 -17.99
C THR A 66 3.55 -2.46 -18.42
N ARG A 67 2.73 -1.85 -19.27
CA ARG A 67 1.69 -2.55 -20.02
C ARG A 67 2.35 -3.35 -21.14
N ALA A 68 2.04 -4.63 -21.23
CA ALA A 68 2.51 -5.50 -22.30
C ALA A 68 1.28 -6.07 -23.05
N ASP A 69 1.12 -5.66 -24.33
CA ASP A 69 0.10 -6.21 -25.20
C ASP A 69 0.67 -7.47 -25.85
N LEU A 70 0.03 -8.61 -25.57
CA LEU A 70 0.38 -9.94 -26.05
C LEU A 70 -0.65 -10.37 -27.13
N GLY A 71 -0.35 -11.39 -27.91
CA GLY A 71 -1.25 -11.83 -28.96
C GLY A 71 -2.64 -12.29 -28.48
N TRP A 72 -2.76 -12.67 -27.20
CA TRP A 72 -3.98 -13.17 -26.57
C TRP A 72 -4.65 -12.17 -25.60
N GLY A 73 -3.98 -11.06 -25.25
CA GLY A 73 -4.50 -10.08 -24.29
C GLY A 73 -3.43 -9.13 -23.80
N THR A 74 -3.79 -8.30 -22.80
CA THR A 74 -2.91 -7.31 -22.20
C THR A 74 -2.60 -7.68 -20.76
N VAL A 75 -1.33 -7.53 -20.35
CA VAL A 75 -0.87 -7.78 -18.97
C VAL A 75 -0.15 -6.56 -18.40
N CYS A 76 -0.18 -6.42 -17.08
CA CYS A 76 0.63 -5.47 -16.33
C CYS A 76 1.89 -6.20 -15.85
N ALA A 77 3.06 -5.85 -16.40
CA ALA A 77 4.35 -6.39 -15.97
C ALA A 77 5.02 -5.41 -14.99
N LYS A 78 5.26 -5.88 -13.76
CA LYS A 78 5.92 -5.12 -12.68
C LYS A 78 7.29 -5.72 -12.40
N LEU A 79 8.31 -4.87 -12.37
CA LEU A 79 9.65 -5.20 -11.90
C LEU A 79 9.91 -4.44 -10.60
N ALA A 80 10.14 -5.14 -9.51
CA ALA A 80 10.63 -4.55 -8.28
C ALA A 80 12.08 -4.07 -8.48
N ALA A 81 12.32 -2.78 -8.30
CA ALA A 81 13.65 -2.21 -8.46
C ALA A 81 14.52 -2.47 -7.23
N ALA A 82 15.80 -2.80 -7.46
CA ALA A 82 16.82 -2.78 -6.42
C ALA A 82 17.32 -1.34 -6.26
N ALA A 83 17.33 -0.81 -5.04
CA ALA A 83 17.92 0.49 -4.80
C ALA A 83 19.43 0.45 -5.10
N PRO A 84 19.99 1.50 -5.75
CA PRO A 84 21.41 1.57 -6.06
C PRO A 84 22.26 1.43 -4.79
N GLY A 85 23.19 0.47 -4.77
CA GLY A 85 24.19 0.33 -3.71
C GLY A 85 23.82 -0.53 -2.51
N ALA A 86 22.65 -1.14 -2.50
CA ALA A 86 22.25 -2.00 -1.38
C ALA A 86 22.43 -3.49 -1.70
N ARG A 87 22.62 -4.30 -0.65
CA ARG A 87 22.60 -5.78 -0.70
C ARG A 87 21.17 -6.33 -0.91
N TYR A 88 20.43 -5.76 -1.89
CA TYR A 88 18.97 -5.84 -2.03
C TYR A 88 18.46 -7.02 -2.87
N GLY A 89 19.28 -7.95 -3.27
CA GLY A 89 18.79 -9.12 -4.00
C GLY A 89 17.68 -9.88 -3.24
N SER A 90 17.82 -10.03 -1.93
CA SER A 90 16.83 -10.67 -1.08
C SER A 90 15.54 -9.84 -0.91
N MET A 91 15.66 -8.54 -0.70
CA MET A 91 14.50 -7.66 -0.46
C MET A 91 13.56 -7.56 -1.68
N CYS A 92 14.09 -7.54 -2.91
CA CYS A 92 13.24 -7.58 -4.11
C CYS A 92 12.47 -8.90 -4.22
N VAL A 93 13.11 -10.03 -3.90
CA VAL A 93 12.46 -11.34 -3.86
C VAL A 93 11.34 -11.36 -2.82
N GLU A 94 11.64 -10.88 -1.62
CA GLU A 94 10.70 -10.84 -0.50
C GLU A 94 9.50 -9.94 -0.81
N ARG A 95 9.70 -8.80 -1.47
CA ARG A 95 8.62 -7.88 -1.88
C ARG A 95 7.67 -8.52 -2.89
N VAL A 96 8.22 -9.12 -3.96
CA VAL A 96 7.40 -9.80 -4.98
C VAL A 96 6.65 -10.99 -4.37
N ASP A 97 7.32 -11.77 -3.52
CA ASP A 97 6.68 -12.90 -2.84
C ASP A 97 5.56 -12.45 -1.90
N ALA A 98 5.78 -11.39 -1.12
CA ALA A 98 4.77 -10.79 -0.25
C ALA A 98 3.55 -10.30 -1.07
N GLU A 99 3.79 -9.54 -2.15
CA GLU A 99 2.72 -9.03 -3.00
C GLU A 99 1.91 -10.16 -3.65
N VAL A 100 2.57 -11.18 -4.20
CA VAL A 100 1.88 -12.35 -4.80
C VAL A 100 1.01 -13.06 -3.78
N ARG A 101 1.54 -13.31 -2.57
CA ARG A 101 0.79 -13.98 -1.50
C ARG A 101 -0.38 -13.16 -1.03
N TRP A 102 -0.15 -11.86 -0.84
CA TRP A 102 -1.19 -10.94 -0.42
C TRP A 102 -2.33 -10.89 -1.43
N LEU A 103 -2.02 -10.68 -2.74
CA LEU A 103 -3.01 -10.60 -3.81
C LEU A 103 -3.88 -11.88 -3.86
N LYS A 104 -3.25 -13.07 -3.77
CA LYS A 104 -3.96 -14.35 -3.78
C LYS A 104 -4.86 -14.55 -2.56
N LEU A 105 -4.37 -14.19 -1.35
CA LEU A 105 -5.14 -14.28 -0.11
C LEU A 105 -6.30 -13.29 -0.10
N ALA A 106 -6.05 -12.04 -0.51
CA ALA A 106 -7.06 -11.01 -0.60
C ALA A 106 -8.17 -11.40 -1.59
N GLN A 107 -7.79 -11.88 -2.78
CA GLN A 107 -8.73 -12.38 -3.79
C GLN A 107 -9.56 -13.57 -3.29
N SER A 108 -8.97 -14.45 -2.48
CA SER A 108 -9.70 -15.59 -1.88
C SER A 108 -10.69 -15.13 -0.80
N ALA A 109 -10.30 -14.14 0.02
CA ALA A 109 -11.12 -13.62 1.12
C ALA A 109 -12.25 -12.70 0.60
N VAL A 110 -11.93 -11.85 -0.38
CA VAL A 110 -12.86 -10.88 -0.99
C VAL A 110 -12.67 -10.90 -2.51
N PRO A 111 -13.41 -11.75 -3.24
CA PRO A 111 -13.27 -11.88 -4.69
C PRO A 111 -13.50 -10.55 -5.42
N GLY A 112 -12.61 -10.23 -6.38
CA GLY A 112 -12.66 -9.00 -7.18
C GLY A 112 -11.97 -7.79 -6.54
N CYS A 113 -11.40 -7.92 -5.34
CA CYS A 113 -10.74 -6.82 -4.64
C CYS A 113 -9.30 -6.53 -5.12
N THR A 114 -8.73 -7.37 -5.98
CA THR A 114 -7.37 -7.23 -6.52
C THR A 114 -7.32 -7.66 -7.98
N PRO A 115 -6.34 -7.20 -8.78
CA PRO A 115 -6.07 -7.81 -10.07
C PRO A 115 -5.62 -9.27 -9.91
N ALA A 116 -5.91 -10.10 -10.91
CA ALA A 116 -5.46 -11.49 -10.92
C ALA A 116 -3.93 -11.58 -11.11
N VAL A 117 -3.28 -12.48 -10.36
CA VAL A 117 -1.87 -12.82 -10.56
C VAL A 117 -1.76 -13.80 -11.71
N LEU A 118 -1.17 -13.38 -12.83
CA LEU A 118 -1.00 -14.20 -14.03
C LEU A 118 0.30 -14.99 -14.01
N GLY A 119 1.35 -14.46 -13.38
CA GLY A 119 2.64 -15.11 -13.23
C GLY A 119 3.58 -14.34 -12.31
N SER A 120 4.62 -15.01 -11.81
CA SER A 120 5.66 -14.36 -11.00
C SER A 120 7.00 -15.07 -11.12
N LEU A 121 8.08 -14.29 -11.04
CA LEU A 121 9.46 -14.74 -10.92
C LEU A 121 10.13 -13.97 -9.80
N PRO A 122 9.90 -14.34 -8.53
CA PRO A 122 10.39 -13.57 -7.38
C PRO A 122 11.90 -13.37 -7.40
N THR A 123 12.67 -14.40 -7.74
CA THR A 123 14.15 -14.35 -7.85
C THR A 123 14.65 -13.34 -8.88
N GLY A 124 13.83 -12.99 -9.88
CA GLY A 124 14.09 -11.94 -10.86
C GLY A 124 13.44 -10.60 -10.54
N GLY A 125 12.66 -10.52 -9.47
CA GLY A 125 11.90 -9.33 -9.11
C GLY A 125 10.65 -9.08 -9.97
N TRP A 126 10.18 -10.07 -10.75
CA TRP A 126 9.10 -9.91 -11.72
C TRP A 126 7.75 -10.43 -11.23
N LEU A 127 6.72 -9.66 -11.53
CA LEU A 127 5.31 -9.99 -11.32
C LEU A 127 4.50 -9.60 -12.57
N ALA A 128 3.62 -10.49 -13.01
CA ALA A 128 2.66 -10.23 -14.09
C ALA A 128 1.24 -10.31 -13.53
N LEU A 129 0.49 -9.25 -13.73
CA LEU A 129 -0.88 -9.07 -13.24
C LEU A 129 -1.85 -8.86 -14.42
N GLU A 130 -3.11 -9.10 -14.16
CA GLU A 130 -4.21 -8.61 -14.97
C GLU A 130 -4.05 -7.10 -15.19
N TYR A 131 -4.18 -6.66 -16.45
CA TYR A 131 -4.16 -5.26 -16.78
C TYR A 131 -5.56 -4.65 -16.59
N LEU A 132 -5.65 -3.66 -15.73
CA LEU A 132 -6.86 -2.87 -15.52
C LEU A 132 -6.68 -1.52 -16.20
N ASP A 133 -7.50 -1.22 -17.20
CA ASP A 133 -7.38 0.00 -17.99
C ASP A 133 -7.67 1.24 -17.15
N ALA A 134 -6.78 2.23 -17.19
CA ALA A 134 -6.88 3.44 -16.37
C ALA A 134 -8.08 4.34 -16.70
N THR A 135 -8.81 4.09 -17.80
CA THR A 135 -10.06 4.78 -18.14
C THR A 135 -11.25 4.20 -17.37
N GLU A 136 -11.22 2.87 -17.13
CA GLU A 136 -12.24 2.16 -16.36
C GLU A 136 -11.88 2.03 -14.87
N PHE A 137 -10.58 1.99 -14.58
CA PHE A 137 -10.00 1.83 -13.24
C PHE A 137 -9.02 2.97 -12.90
N PRO A 138 -9.46 4.23 -12.86
CA PRO A 138 -8.60 5.32 -12.42
C PRO A 138 -8.22 5.15 -10.96
N THR A 139 -7.03 5.65 -10.57
CA THR A 139 -6.67 5.66 -9.14
C THR A 139 -7.58 6.61 -8.37
N TRP A 140 -7.92 6.27 -7.14
CA TRP A 140 -8.65 7.17 -6.26
C TRP A 140 -7.91 8.48 -6.04
N GLN A 141 -6.57 8.44 -5.99
CA GLN A 141 -5.75 9.65 -5.96
C GLN A 141 -6.05 10.60 -7.12
N LYS A 142 -6.25 10.09 -8.35
CA LYS A 142 -6.62 10.90 -9.52
C LYS A 142 -7.99 11.56 -9.35
N HIS A 143 -8.96 10.85 -8.76
CA HIS A 143 -10.27 11.42 -8.43
C HIS A 143 -10.13 12.56 -7.42
N LEU A 144 -9.40 12.29 -6.30
CA LEU A 144 -9.18 13.30 -5.26
C LEU A 144 -8.44 14.53 -5.78
N ALA A 145 -7.40 14.36 -6.61
CA ALA A 145 -6.67 15.45 -7.25
C ALA A 145 -7.55 16.26 -8.23
N GLY A 146 -8.54 15.62 -8.86
CA GLY A 146 -9.53 16.27 -9.70
C GLY A 146 -10.71 16.88 -8.93
N GLY A 147 -10.67 16.93 -7.60
CA GLY A 147 -11.72 17.48 -6.75
C GLY A 147 -12.93 16.55 -6.55
N ARG A 148 -12.87 15.30 -7.00
CA ARG A 148 -13.90 14.29 -6.78
C ARG A 148 -13.65 13.57 -5.46
N VAL A 149 -14.23 14.11 -4.39
CA VAL A 149 -14.14 13.56 -3.04
C VAL A 149 -15.47 12.92 -2.69
N GLU A 150 -15.53 11.60 -2.80
CA GLU A 150 -16.78 10.83 -2.72
C GLU A 150 -16.74 9.90 -1.50
N PRO A 151 -17.50 10.19 -0.43
CA PRO A 151 -17.50 9.39 0.80
C PRO A 151 -17.89 7.92 0.59
N TRP A 152 -18.70 7.60 -0.42
CA TRP A 152 -19.09 6.23 -0.72
C TRP A 152 -17.89 5.36 -1.12
N VAL A 153 -16.86 5.91 -1.81
CA VAL A 153 -15.63 5.18 -2.15
C VAL A 153 -14.87 4.82 -0.87
N ALA A 154 -14.80 5.76 0.08
CA ALA A 154 -14.18 5.51 1.37
C ALA A 154 -14.96 4.46 2.19
N ALA A 155 -16.29 4.49 2.16
CA ALA A 155 -17.13 3.49 2.81
C ALA A 155 -16.90 2.08 2.24
N GLU A 156 -16.92 1.93 0.91
CA GLU A 156 -16.65 0.65 0.23
C GLU A 156 -15.25 0.13 0.56
N LEU A 157 -14.26 1.03 0.63
CA LEU A 157 -12.91 0.67 1.00
C LEU A 157 -12.81 0.22 2.46
N GLY A 158 -13.52 0.90 3.39
CA GLY A 158 -13.62 0.48 4.79
C GLY A 158 -14.25 -0.89 4.93
N HIS A 159 -15.34 -1.14 4.20
CA HIS A 159 -15.99 -2.44 4.14
C HIS A 159 -15.06 -3.54 3.59
N LEU A 160 -14.34 -3.26 2.50
CA LEU A 160 -13.40 -4.20 1.88
C LEU A 160 -12.26 -4.58 2.83
N ILE A 161 -11.57 -3.57 3.39
CA ILE A 161 -10.43 -3.79 4.29
C ILE A 161 -10.88 -4.45 5.59
N GLY A 162 -12.02 -4.04 6.15
CA GLY A 162 -12.59 -4.67 7.34
C GLY A 162 -12.89 -6.15 7.14
N ARG A 163 -13.49 -6.52 6.00
CA ARG A 163 -13.72 -7.93 5.64
C ARG A 163 -12.42 -8.71 5.45
N LEU A 164 -11.43 -8.11 4.80
CA LEU A 164 -10.13 -8.74 4.58
C LEU A 164 -9.41 -9.00 5.90
N HIS A 165 -9.38 -8.02 6.79
CA HIS A 165 -8.80 -8.18 8.13
C HIS A 165 -9.57 -9.22 8.94
N ALA A 166 -10.91 -9.17 8.98
CA ALA A 166 -11.73 -10.15 9.69
C ALA A 166 -11.52 -11.59 9.20
N ALA A 167 -11.40 -11.77 7.87
CA ALA A 167 -11.21 -13.09 7.28
C ALA A 167 -9.82 -13.69 7.58
N THR A 168 -8.84 -12.86 7.91
CA THR A 168 -7.45 -13.27 8.11
C THR A 168 -6.95 -13.11 9.54
N ALA A 169 -7.76 -12.46 10.39
CA ALA A 169 -7.40 -12.21 11.79
C ALA A 169 -7.16 -13.50 12.56
N GLN A 170 -6.11 -13.48 13.42
CA GLN A 170 -5.72 -14.58 14.31
C GLN A 170 -5.48 -15.91 13.58
N SER A 171 -5.21 -15.87 12.25
CA SER A 171 -4.96 -17.05 11.42
C SER A 171 -3.49 -17.45 11.43
N ALA A 172 -3.12 -18.53 12.12
CA ALA A 172 -1.79 -19.08 12.11
C ALA A 172 -1.35 -19.48 10.68
N ALA A 173 -2.27 -19.97 9.86
CA ALA A 173 -1.99 -20.34 8.47
C ALA A 173 -1.58 -19.12 7.64
N VAL A 174 -2.25 -17.97 7.78
CA VAL A 174 -1.89 -16.73 7.09
C VAL A 174 -0.56 -16.19 7.64
N ALA A 175 -0.38 -16.19 8.97
CA ALA A 175 0.83 -15.70 9.63
C ALA A 175 2.11 -16.42 9.16
N GLN A 176 2.04 -17.74 8.92
CA GLN A 176 3.17 -18.53 8.42
C GLN A 176 3.62 -18.16 7.00
N HIS A 177 2.72 -17.58 6.21
CA HIS A 177 2.98 -17.26 4.80
C HIS A 177 3.41 -15.80 4.57
N LEU A 178 3.26 -14.92 5.55
CA LEU A 178 3.53 -13.47 5.43
C LEU A 178 4.38 -12.97 6.59
N THR A 179 5.66 -13.35 6.57
CA THR A 179 6.65 -13.05 7.61
C THR A 179 7.47 -11.78 7.34
N GLN A 180 7.16 -11.04 6.24
CA GLN A 180 7.98 -9.95 5.70
C GLN A 180 7.88 -8.63 6.49
N HIS A 181 7.65 -8.70 7.78
CA HIS A 181 7.58 -7.51 8.65
C HIS A 181 8.84 -6.64 8.59
N ALA A 182 10.02 -7.24 8.41
CA ALA A 182 11.26 -6.50 8.27
C ALA A 182 11.29 -5.64 7.00
N VAL A 183 10.67 -6.10 5.90
CA VAL A 183 10.53 -5.32 4.65
C VAL A 183 9.64 -4.09 4.88
N PHE A 184 8.47 -4.29 5.49
CA PHE A 184 7.57 -3.19 5.85
C PHE A 184 8.28 -2.16 6.74
N HIS A 185 8.95 -2.61 7.80
CA HIS A 185 9.69 -1.73 8.68
C HIS A 185 10.76 -0.92 7.94
N ALA A 186 11.60 -1.57 7.13
CA ALA A 186 12.69 -0.92 6.41
C ALA A 186 12.19 0.06 5.32
N MET A 187 11.04 -0.21 4.72
CA MET A 187 10.53 0.61 3.62
C MET A 187 9.57 1.72 4.06
N ARG A 188 8.82 1.52 5.15
CA ARG A 188 7.74 2.43 5.55
C ARG A 188 7.97 3.06 6.92
N VAL A 189 8.34 2.27 7.94
CA VAL A 189 8.43 2.78 9.31
C VAL A 189 9.73 3.52 9.55
N ALA A 190 10.88 2.87 9.36
CA ALA A 190 12.18 3.43 9.70
C ALA A 190 12.49 4.75 8.95
N PRO A 191 12.27 4.88 7.64
CA PRO A 191 12.51 6.15 6.94
C PRO A 191 11.58 7.28 7.41
N ALA A 192 10.28 6.97 7.61
CA ALA A 192 9.29 7.95 8.04
C ALA A 192 9.60 8.46 9.45
N PHE A 193 9.82 7.55 10.39
CA PHE A 193 10.05 7.89 11.81
C PHE A 193 11.40 8.58 12.01
N SER A 194 12.46 8.14 11.31
CA SER A 194 13.75 8.81 11.34
C SER A 194 13.66 10.25 10.82
N HIS A 195 12.87 10.48 9.76
CA HIS A 195 12.65 11.81 9.20
C HIS A 195 11.96 12.74 10.21
N VAL A 196 10.87 12.27 10.81
CA VAL A 196 10.13 13.04 11.85
C VAL A 196 10.98 13.28 13.07
N ALA A 197 11.72 12.27 13.58
CA ALA A 197 12.57 12.41 14.75
C ALA A 197 13.71 13.41 14.53
N ALA A 198 14.23 13.51 13.31
CA ALA A 198 15.25 14.49 12.95
C ALA A 198 14.70 15.92 12.93
N ALA A 199 13.46 16.11 12.42
CA ALA A 199 12.80 17.41 12.37
C ALA A 199 12.22 17.83 13.73
N HIS A 200 11.75 16.86 14.53
CA HIS A 200 11.07 17.03 15.82
C HIS A 200 11.64 16.07 16.88
N PRO A 201 12.82 16.38 17.48
CA PRO A 201 13.48 15.48 18.43
C PRO A 201 12.65 15.14 19.67
N ASP A 202 11.74 16.01 20.06
CA ASP A 202 10.82 15.81 21.20
C ASP A 202 9.71 14.79 20.92
N CYS A 203 9.48 14.44 19.65
CA CYS A 203 8.58 13.34 19.25
C CYS A 203 9.24 11.95 19.32
N ALA A 204 10.56 11.86 19.54
CA ALA A 204 11.30 10.60 19.43
C ALA A 204 10.76 9.50 20.35
N TRP A 205 10.36 9.82 21.58
CA TRP A 205 9.80 8.84 22.51
C TRP A 205 8.43 8.31 22.06
N ALA A 206 7.58 9.17 21.45
CA ALA A 206 6.28 8.76 20.93
C ALA A 206 6.45 7.82 19.72
N LEU A 207 7.38 8.14 18.82
CA LEU A 207 7.72 7.30 17.68
C LEU A 207 8.28 5.94 18.10
N GLN A 208 9.18 5.92 19.09
CA GLN A 208 9.73 4.65 19.63
C GLN A 208 8.64 3.77 20.24
N ARG A 209 7.68 4.36 20.96
CA ARG A 209 6.54 3.62 21.51
C ARG A 209 5.67 3.00 20.42
N ILE A 210 5.34 3.78 19.38
CA ILE A 210 4.56 3.31 18.24
C ILE A 210 5.32 2.18 17.53
N GLU A 211 6.61 2.36 17.26
CA GLU A 211 7.44 1.35 16.60
C GLU A 211 7.51 0.04 17.40
N ALA A 212 7.65 0.13 18.72
CA ALA A 212 7.65 -1.04 19.60
C ALA A 212 6.31 -1.81 19.52
N GLU A 213 5.18 -1.09 19.52
CA GLU A 213 3.85 -1.68 19.37
C GLU A 213 3.66 -2.34 18.00
N LEU A 214 4.03 -1.67 16.91
CA LEU A 214 4.01 -2.22 15.55
C LEU A 214 4.91 -3.46 15.43
N SER A 215 6.05 -3.49 16.14
CA SER A 215 6.99 -4.62 16.09
C SER A 215 6.45 -5.89 16.75
N THR A 216 5.49 -5.79 17.67
CA THR A 216 4.95 -6.90 18.46
C THR A 216 3.55 -7.32 18.03
N THR A 217 2.76 -6.44 17.43
CA THR A 217 1.36 -6.72 17.04
C THR A 217 1.31 -7.53 15.75
N ARG A 218 0.72 -8.74 15.82
CA ARG A 218 0.59 -9.70 14.71
C ARG A 218 -0.83 -10.27 14.72
N VAL A 219 -1.73 -9.60 13.98
CA VAL A 219 -3.17 -9.88 14.10
C VAL A 219 -3.81 -10.29 12.78
N ALA A 220 -3.54 -9.58 11.68
CA ALA A 220 -4.23 -9.78 10.41
C ALA A 220 -3.30 -9.61 9.20
N LEU A 221 -3.83 -9.91 8.02
CA LEU A 221 -3.19 -9.65 6.73
C LEU A 221 -3.22 -8.15 6.43
N VAL A 222 -2.08 -7.48 6.45
CA VAL A 222 -1.94 -6.04 6.24
C VAL A 222 -1.39 -5.76 4.84
N HIS A 223 -1.93 -4.73 4.16
CA HIS A 223 -1.43 -4.23 2.88
C HIS A 223 -0.08 -3.51 3.05
N GLY A 224 0.04 -2.70 4.10
CA GLY A 224 1.28 -2.01 4.48
C GLY A 224 1.57 -0.71 3.72
N ASP A 225 0.78 -0.36 2.68
CA ASP A 225 0.82 0.92 1.96
C ASP A 225 -0.56 1.31 1.41
N LEU A 226 -1.60 1.22 2.24
CA LEU A 226 -2.97 1.52 1.83
C LEU A 226 -3.18 3.03 1.69
N THR A 227 -2.79 3.56 0.55
CA THR A 227 -2.93 4.98 0.20
C THR A 227 -3.83 5.15 -1.04
N PRO A 228 -4.40 6.33 -1.28
CA PRO A 228 -5.27 6.54 -2.45
C PRO A 228 -4.62 6.25 -3.82
N LYS A 229 -3.29 6.27 -3.93
CA LYS A 229 -2.57 5.88 -5.18
C LYS A 229 -2.67 4.38 -5.46
N ASN A 230 -2.82 3.56 -4.39
CA ASN A 230 -2.87 2.10 -4.44
C ASN A 230 -4.32 1.55 -4.42
N VAL A 231 -5.29 2.43 -4.58
CA VAL A 231 -6.72 2.11 -4.71
C VAL A 231 -7.19 2.52 -6.09
N LEU A 232 -7.65 1.58 -6.89
CA LEU A 232 -8.31 1.84 -8.16
C LEU A 232 -9.83 1.92 -7.92
N SER A 233 -10.48 2.90 -8.54
CA SER A 233 -11.94 3.05 -8.51
C SER A 233 -12.54 2.28 -9.68
N GLY A 234 -12.86 1.01 -9.46
CA GLY A 234 -13.47 0.16 -10.48
C GLY A 234 -14.99 0.23 -10.51
N PRO A 235 -15.63 -0.24 -11.58
CA PRO A 235 -17.09 -0.19 -11.75
C PRO A 235 -17.86 -1.05 -10.74
N ARG A 236 -17.19 -1.98 -10.06
CA ARG A 236 -17.76 -2.87 -9.03
C ARG A 236 -17.23 -2.60 -7.62
N GLY A 237 -16.59 -1.46 -7.43
CA GLY A 237 -15.98 -1.07 -6.16
C GLY A 237 -14.46 -0.93 -6.24
N PRO A 238 -13.79 -0.64 -5.11
CA PRO A 238 -12.36 -0.43 -5.05
C PRO A 238 -11.57 -1.70 -5.33
N VAL A 239 -10.46 -1.56 -6.06
CA VAL A 239 -9.49 -2.63 -6.35
C VAL A 239 -8.13 -2.21 -5.80
N LEU A 240 -7.52 -3.07 -5.00
CA LEU A 240 -6.25 -2.80 -4.31
C LEU A 240 -5.07 -3.31 -5.12
N ILE A 241 -4.02 -2.50 -5.20
CA ILE A 241 -2.79 -2.78 -5.94
C ILE A 241 -1.55 -2.40 -5.11
N ASP A 242 -0.39 -2.92 -5.50
CA ASP A 242 0.92 -2.52 -4.95
C ASP A 242 1.11 -2.87 -3.46
N ALA A 243 0.80 -4.13 -3.11
CA ALA A 243 0.94 -4.67 -1.76
C ALA A 243 2.35 -5.24 -1.48
N ASP A 244 3.39 -4.58 -1.93
CA ASP A 244 4.78 -5.03 -1.84
C ASP A 244 5.40 -4.90 -0.43
N CYS A 245 4.72 -4.21 0.47
CA CYS A 245 5.01 -4.13 1.90
C CYS A 245 4.07 -5.00 2.76
N ALA A 246 3.32 -5.91 2.11
CA ALA A 246 2.37 -6.75 2.81
C ALA A 246 3.04 -7.68 3.82
N HIS A 247 2.38 -7.85 4.94
CA HIS A 247 2.86 -8.71 6.02
C HIS A 247 1.67 -9.13 6.92
N TYR A 248 1.91 -10.09 7.79
CA TYR A 248 0.99 -10.39 8.88
C TYR A 248 1.33 -9.48 10.06
N GLY A 249 0.49 -8.48 10.33
CA GLY A 249 0.82 -7.38 11.22
C GLY A 249 -0.37 -6.77 11.94
N ASP A 250 -0.21 -5.51 12.31
CA ASP A 250 -1.24 -4.71 12.96
C ASP A 250 -2.21 -4.11 11.92
N PRO A 251 -3.51 -4.48 11.95
CA PRO A 251 -4.51 -3.90 11.05
C PRO A 251 -4.66 -2.37 11.17
N ALA A 252 -4.27 -1.79 12.31
CA ALA A 252 -4.26 -0.34 12.49
C ALA A 252 -3.33 0.38 11.48
N VAL A 253 -2.34 -0.31 10.90
CA VAL A 253 -1.45 0.24 9.87
C VAL A 253 -2.23 0.68 8.64
N ASP A 254 -3.09 -0.18 8.11
CA ASP A 254 -3.86 0.13 6.91
C ASP A 254 -4.88 1.24 7.17
N VAL A 255 -5.55 1.19 8.33
CA VAL A 255 -6.46 2.25 8.79
C VAL A 255 -5.73 3.59 8.88
N ALA A 256 -4.59 3.61 9.58
CA ALA A 256 -3.84 4.83 9.80
C ALA A 256 -3.22 5.39 8.51
N THR A 257 -2.72 4.53 7.62
CA THR A 257 -2.12 4.96 6.37
C THR A 257 -3.13 5.68 5.46
N LEU A 258 -4.34 5.12 5.35
CA LEU A 258 -5.40 5.75 4.58
C LEU A 258 -5.88 7.05 5.22
N LEU A 259 -6.19 7.00 6.52
CA LEU A 259 -6.69 8.18 7.24
C LEU A 259 -5.65 9.30 7.31
N ALA A 260 -4.36 9.00 7.45
CA ALA A 260 -3.29 9.99 7.35
C ALA A 260 -3.26 10.69 5.99
N ALA A 261 -3.53 9.95 4.89
CA ALA A 261 -3.62 10.55 3.57
C ALA A 261 -4.81 11.51 3.43
N LEU A 262 -5.95 11.21 4.06
CA LEU A 262 -7.11 12.13 4.11
C LEU A 262 -6.84 13.32 5.03
N TRP A 263 -6.24 13.07 6.18
CA TRP A 263 -5.85 14.05 7.18
C TRP A 263 -4.98 15.17 6.60
N VAL A 264 -3.95 14.80 5.84
CA VAL A 264 -3.07 15.75 5.15
C VAL A 264 -3.85 16.54 4.07
N ARG A 265 -4.79 15.88 3.37
CA ARG A 265 -5.63 16.57 2.37
C ARG A 265 -6.59 17.59 2.96
N MET A 266 -7.10 17.37 4.17
CA MET A 266 -7.88 18.38 4.91
C MET A 266 -7.08 19.67 5.13
N ALA A 267 -5.77 19.58 5.34
CA ALA A 267 -4.91 20.74 5.48
C ALA A 267 -4.62 21.45 4.16
N SER A 268 -4.46 20.68 3.07
CA SER A 268 -4.05 21.21 1.77
C SER A 268 -5.20 21.69 0.88
N HIS A 269 -6.43 21.25 1.13
CA HIS A 269 -7.59 21.53 0.28
C HIS A 269 -8.74 22.13 1.11
N CYS A 270 -8.60 23.37 1.54
CA CYS A 270 -9.55 24.01 2.46
C CYS A 270 -11.00 24.01 1.96
N ARG A 271 -11.22 24.09 0.64
CA ARG A 271 -12.58 24.09 0.04
C ARG A 271 -13.26 22.71 0.06
N LEU A 272 -12.49 21.63 0.17
CA LEU A 272 -12.98 20.24 0.17
C LEU A 272 -12.77 19.57 1.54
N ARG A 273 -12.49 20.36 2.56
CA ARG A 273 -12.17 19.88 3.91
C ARG A 273 -13.30 19.05 4.51
N ALA A 274 -14.53 19.51 4.34
CA ALA A 274 -15.72 18.82 4.83
C ALA A 274 -15.94 17.48 4.11
N GLU A 275 -15.70 17.42 2.80
CA GLU A 275 -15.81 16.20 2.01
C GLU A 275 -14.73 15.17 2.41
N TYR A 276 -13.50 15.62 2.69
CA TYR A 276 -12.45 14.74 3.21
C TYR A 276 -12.77 14.21 4.62
N ALA A 277 -13.36 15.05 5.48
CA ALA A 277 -13.85 14.63 6.79
C ALA A 277 -15.00 13.60 6.65
N ALA A 278 -15.92 13.81 5.73
CA ALA A 278 -16.97 12.84 5.43
C ALA A 278 -16.41 11.51 4.88
N CYS A 279 -15.32 11.52 4.09
CA CYS A 279 -14.61 10.31 3.68
C CYS A 279 -13.97 9.59 4.88
N TRP A 280 -13.40 10.34 5.82
CA TRP A 280 -12.85 9.78 7.06
C TRP A 280 -13.93 9.03 7.84
N ASP A 281 -15.07 9.67 8.09
CA ASP A 281 -16.19 9.08 8.84
C ASP A 281 -16.75 7.85 8.15
N ALA A 282 -16.95 7.94 6.84
CA ALA A 282 -17.48 6.85 6.02
C ALA A 282 -16.56 5.62 6.05
N PHE A 283 -15.25 5.81 5.92
CA PHE A 283 -14.27 4.73 6.02
C PHE A 283 -14.26 4.12 7.43
N HIS A 284 -14.14 4.97 8.46
CA HIS A 284 -14.05 4.53 9.85
C HIS A 284 -15.29 3.73 10.25
N CYS A 285 -16.48 4.26 10.02
CA CYS A 285 -17.74 3.60 10.34
C CYS A 285 -17.87 2.23 9.64
N SER A 286 -17.58 2.19 8.33
CA SER A 286 -17.67 0.95 7.55
C SER A 286 -16.63 -0.08 7.98
N TYR A 287 -15.41 0.34 8.31
CA TYR A 287 -14.35 -0.54 8.78
C TYR A 287 -14.64 -1.11 10.17
N ALA A 288 -15.03 -0.26 11.12
CA ALA A 288 -15.28 -0.64 12.52
C ALA A 288 -16.39 -1.71 12.64
N ALA A 289 -17.38 -1.71 11.74
CA ALA A 289 -18.44 -2.71 11.69
C ALA A 289 -17.93 -4.15 11.46
N HIS A 290 -16.69 -4.32 10.98
CA HIS A 290 -16.06 -5.63 10.72
C HIS A 290 -15.05 -6.04 11.79
N VAL A 291 -14.69 -5.17 12.72
CA VAL A 291 -13.70 -5.50 13.77
C VAL A 291 -14.34 -6.46 14.79
N THR A 292 -14.01 -7.74 14.67
CA THR A 292 -14.56 -8.82 15.51
C THR A 292 -13.50 -9.63 16.24
N TRP A 293 -12.22 -9.40 15.95
CA TRP A 293 -11.08 -10.17 16.49
C TRP A 293 -10.48 -9.57 17.77
N GLU A 294 -10.79 -8.32 18.05
CA GLU A 294 -10.44 -7.60 19.28
C GLU A 294 -11.48 -6.50 19.53
N MET A 295 -11.38 -5.81 20.65
CA MET A 295 -12.20 -4.62 20.93
C MET A 295 -11.91 -3.54 19.87
N PRO A 296 -12.91 -3.00 19.14
CA PRO A 296 -12.71 -1.99 18.08
C PRO A 296 -11.88 -0.80 18.57
N GLU A 297 -12.07 -0.36 19.81
CA GLU A 297 -11.39 0.76 20.42
C GLU A 297 -9.87 0.54 20.53
N ARG A 298 -9.39 -0.70 20.53
CA ARG A 298 -7.97 -1.02 20.55
C ARG A 298 -7.31 -0.77 19.19
N VAL A 299 -7.95 -1.19 18.10
CA VAL A 299 -7.49 -0.89 16.75
C VAL A 299 -7.50 0.61 16.53
N GLU A 300 -8.58 1.25 16.96
CA GLU A 300 -8.78 2.68 16.86
C GLU A 300 -7.69 3.47 17.61
N ALA A 301 -7.40 3.12 18.85
CA ALA A 301 -6.36 3.78 19.65
C ALA A 301 -4.97 3.69 18.98
N ARG A 302 -4.61 2.52 18.43
CA ARG A 302 -3.35 2.33 17.70
C ARG A 302 -3.31 3.15 16.41
N ALA A 303 -4.41 3.17 15.65
CA ALA A 303 -4.52 4.00 14.45
C ALA A 303 -4.44 5.49 14.79
N THR A 304 -5.13 5.94 15.84
CA THR A 304 -5.12 7.32 16.34
C THR A 304 -3.70 7.79 16.71
N ALA A 305 -2.89 6.92 17.33
CA ALA A 305 -1.49 7.25 17.63
C ALA A 305 -0.59 7.29 16.38
N LEU A 306 -0.86 6.46 15.38
CA LEU A 306 -0.02 6.33 14.18
C LEU A 306 -0.30 7.43 13.14
N ILE A 307 -1.53 7.91 13.01
CA ILE A 307 -1.94 8.90 12.00
C ILE A 307 -1.09 10.18 12.06
N PRO A 308 -0.88 10.84 13.22
CA PRO A 308 -0.06 12.05 13.28
C PRO A 308 1.39 11.81 12.86
N ALA A 309 1.98 10.64 13.17
CA ALA A 309 3.34 10.29 12.76
C ALA A 309 3.46 10.19 11.23
N LEU A 310 2.53 9.50 10.57
CA LEU A 310 2.48 9.39 9.11
C LEU A 310 2.14 10.71 8.44
N GLY A 311 1.19 11.46 9.01
CA GLY A 311 0.79 12.77 8.53
C GLY A 311 1.93 13.80 8.62
N LEU A 312 2.65 13.83 9.74
CA LEU A 312 3.79 14.72 9.92
C LEU A 312 4.94 14.38 8.96
N THR A 313 5.20 13.08 8.73
CA THR A 313 6.14 12.65 7.69
C THR A 313 5.77 13.22 6.32
N ALA A 314 4.49 13.17 5.95
CA ALA A 314 4.03 13.71 4.68
C ALA A 314 4.09 15.24 4.62
N LEU A 315 3.81 15.93 5.73
CA LEU A 315 3.88 17.40 5.82
C LEU A 315 5.32 17.93 5.79
N GLU A 316 6.30 17.14 6.23
CA GLU A 316 7.73 17.48 6.18
C GLU A 316 8.39 17.11 4.84
N SER A 317 7.81 16.18 4.08
CA SER A 317 8.34 15.78 2.78
C SER A 317 8.04 16.83 1.72
N VAL A 318 9.04 17.56 1.24
CA VAL A 318 8.93 18.60 0.19
C VAL A 318 9.42 18.04 -1.14
N PRO A 319 8.73 18.30 -2.28
CA PRO A 319 7.41 18.92 -2.41
C PRO A 319 6.28 17.90 -2.27
N PHE A 320 5.31 18.17 -1.42
CA PHE A 320 4.09 17.40 -1.39
C PHE A 320 3.33 17.70 -2.69
N ALA A 321 3.35 16.78 -3.65
CA ALA A 321 2.64 16.94 -4.91
C ALA A 321 1.12 17.08 -4.64
N GLY A 322 0.60 18.28 -4.83
CA GLY A 322 -0.80 18.62 -4.59
C GLY A 322 -1.03 19.73 -3.57
N LEU A 323 0.03 20.31 -2.99
CA LEU A 323 -0.07 21.62 -2.33
C LEU A 323 0.19 22.68 -3.40
N ASP A 324 -0.88 23.27 -3.92
CA ASP A 324 -0.83 24.35 -4.94
C ASP A 324 -0.29 25.69 -4.40
N ASP A 325 0.23 25.70 -3.16
CA ASP A 325 0.73 26.91 -2.55
C ASP A 325 2.20 26.78 -2.17
N ALA A 326 3.04 27.61 -2.80
CA ALA A 326 4.42 27.85 -2.43
C ALA A 326 4.56 28.41 -1.00
N SER A 327 3.46 28.77 -0.32
CA SER A 327 3.43 29.23 1.07
C SER A 327 3.58 28.07 2.08
N GLY A 328 3.46 26.81 1.66
CA GLY A 328 3.59 25.63 2.52
C GLY A 328 2.48 25.53 3.58
N VAL A 329 2.28 24.30 4.10
CA VAL A 329 1.47 24.11 5.31
C VAL A 329 2.03 25.01 6.42
N ARG A 330 1.20 25.87 6.98
CA ARG A 330 1.64 26.85 7.98
C ARG A 330 2.38 26.17 9.12
N PRO A 331 3.40 26.82 9.71
CA PRO A 331 4.11 26.26 10.86
C PRO A 331 3.18 25.86 12.02
N SER A 332 2.06 26.58 12.19
CA SER A 332 1.02 26.26 13.17
C SER A 332 0.38 24.88 12.95
N VAL A 333 0.16 24.45 11.70
CA VAL A 333 -0.42 23.13 11.38
C VAL A 333 0.56 22.01 11.73
N ARG A 334 1.86 22.20 11.41
CA ARG A 334 2.89 21.24 11.81
C ARG A 334 3.03 21.14 13.33
N ALA A 335 2.93 22.28 14.02
CA ALA A 335 2.96 22.30 15.50
C ALA A 335 1.79 21.49 16.08
N VAL A 336 0.58 21.65 15.57
CA VAL A 336 -0.58 20.85 16.02
C VAL A 336 -0.38 19.36 15.69
N ALA A 337 0.11 19.03 14.49
CA ALA A 337 0.40 17.65 14.11
C ALA A 337 1.41 17.01 15.07
N ARG A 338 2.45 17.74 15.45
CA ARG A 338 3.44 17.34 16.45
C ARG A 338 2.81 17.13 17.83
N ASP A 339 1.98 18.07 18.30
CA ASP A 339 1.33 17.97 19.59
C ASP A 339 0.37 16.78 19.66
N LEU A 340 -0.38 16.50 18.56
CA LEU A 340 -1.23 15.33 18.43
C LEU A 340 -0.42 14.02 18.37
N LEU A 341 0.83 14.02 17.89
CA LEU A 341 1.72 12.87 17.96
C LEU A 341 2.21 12.62 19.39
N ILE A 342 2.54 13.66 20.13
CA ILE A 342 3.01 13.58 21.52
C ILE A 342 1.87 13.13 22.45
N ALA A 343 0.67 13.68 22.27
CA ALA A 343 -0.48 13.41 23.10
C ALA A 343 -1.72 13.13 22.21
N PRO A 344 -1.80 11.93 21.60
CA PRO A 344 -2.93 11.60 20.76
C PRO A 344 -4.21 11.54 21.57
N PRO A 345 -5.35 12.03 21.03
CA PRO A 345 -6.65 11.90 21.68
C PRO A 345 -7.10 10.44 21.73
N GLY A 346 -8.17 10.15 22.48
CA GLY A 346 -8.57 8.78 22.82
C GLY A 346 -9.13 7.97 21.64
N ASN A 347 -9.59 8.62 20.56
CA ASN A 347 -10.24 7.96 19.43
C ASN A 347 -10.09 8.77 18.14
N LEU A 348 -10.51 8.15 17.01
CA LEU A 348 -10.39 8.73 15.68
C LEU A 348 -11.28 9.96 15.47
N ASP A 349 -12.46 10.02 16.08
CA ASP A 349 -13.35 11.17 15.98
C ASP A 349 -12.74 12.38 16.68
N ALA A 350 -12.23 12.20 17.89
CA ALA A 350 -11.55 13.26 18.62
C ALA A 350 -10.26 13.74 17.90
N LEU A 351 -9.54 12.84 17.21
CA LEU A 351 -8.37 13.21 16.40
C LEU A 351 -8.78 14.06 15.19
N ARG A 352 -9.82 13.64 14.47
CA ARG A 352 -10.38 14.40 13.34
C ARG A 352 -10.83 15.79 13.77
N ASP A 353 -11.59 15.88 14.87
CA ASP A 353 -12.17 17.12 15.35
C ASP A 353 -11.07 18.09 15.82
N ALA A 354 -10.11 17.62 16.60
CA ALA A 354 -8.94 18.44 17.00
C ALA A 354 -8.15 18.97 15.79
N TRP A 355 -8.07 18.17 14.71
CA TRP A 355 -7.44 18.61 13.47
C TRP A 355 -8.26 19.66 12.73
N LEU A 356 -9.57 19.46 12.62
CA LEU A 356 -10.47 20.41 11.97
C LEU A 356 -10.49 21.76 12.70
N ASP A 357 -10.50 21.74 14.04
CA ASP A 357 -10.42 22.94 14.86
C ASP A 357 -9.11 23.71 14.63
N ALA A 358 -7.99 23.01 14.56
CA ALA A 358 -6.70 23.61 14.24
C ALA A 358 -6.67 24.24 12.84
N LEU A 359 -7.38 23.66 11.88
CA LEU A 359 -7.48 24.17 10.51
C LEU A 359 -8.52 25.29 10.35
N ALA A 360 -9.53 25.39 11.23
CA ALA A 360 -10.55 26.42 11.19
C ALA A 360 -10.01 27.82 11.58
N GLY A 361 -8.96 27.86 12.41
CA GLY A 361 -8.28 29.09 12.81
C GLY A 361 -7.33 29.69 11.75
N GLN A 362 -7.36 29.17 10.52
CA GLN A 362 -6.47 29.56 9.41
C GLN A 362 -7.24 30.13 8.22
#